data_91c3d95303e2c98e957d70f911f223e2
#
_entry.id   91c3d95303e2c98e957d70f911f223e2
#
_cell.length_a   1.000
_cell.length_b   1.000
_cell.length_c   1.000
_cell.angle_alpha   90.00
_cell.angle_beta   90.00
_cell.angle_gamma   90.00
#
_symmetry.space_group_name_H-M   'P 1'
#
loop_
_entity.id
_entity.type
_entity.pdbx_description
1 polymer ?
#
loop_
_entity_poly.entity_id
_entity_poly.type
_entity_poly.pdbx_seq_one_letter_code
_entity_poly.pdbx_strand_id
1 'polypeptide(L)'
;FSKANFNKAMLATVITFLIAGLWHGASWMFVIFGGLHGLGLVMNHYWRKKKIKLNSVFSWFITFNFINIAFIFFRSKDLDTALMMIRGMTELGYLGVFDIINYSYVVLSFLIVLLMENTIKLSSIIDFKKINTKVLMFSLVLFSFSILQINAFSISGSNLEFLYFNF
;
A
#
# COMPACT_ATOMS: atom_id res chain seq x y z
N PHE A 1 15.38 -20.56 16.62
CA PHE A 1 16.13 -20.65 15.33
C PHE A 1 17.61 -20.44 15.62
N SER A 2 18.50 -21.34 15.13
CA SER A 2 19.94 -21.14 15.20
C SER A 2 20.33 -19.88 14.37
N LYS A 3 21.48 -19.26 14.70
CA LYS A 3 21.94 -18.04 14.01
C LYS A 3 22.11 -18.27 12.48
N ALA A 4 22.55 -19.45 12.08
CA ALA A 4 22.69 -19.83 10.67
C ALA A 4 21.32 -19.96 9.96
N ASN A 5 20.29 -20.48 10.65
CA ASN A 5 18.95 -20.60 10.09
C ASN A 5 18.26 -19.23 9.94
N PHE A 6 18.54 -18.29 10.86
CA PHE A 6 18.00 -16.93 10.77
C PHE A 6 18.50 -16.21 9.52
N ASN A 7 19.81 -16.23 9.27
CA ASN A 7 20.38 -15.55 8.09
C ASN A 7 19.89 -16.17 6.77
N LYS A 8 19.76 -17.50 6.71
CA LYS A 8 19.17 -18.18 5.55
C LYS A 8 17.71 -17.77 5.33
N ALA A 9 16.93 -17.66 6.40
CA ALA A 9 15.54 -17.19 6.32
C ALA A 9 15.45 -15.75 5.82
N MET A 10 16.35 -14.85 6.26
CA MET A 10 16.39 -13.47 5.80
C MET A 10 16.74 -13.38 4.31
N LEU A 11 17.73 -14.17 3.85
CA LEU A 11 18.08 -14.27 2.44
C LEU A 11 16.89 -14.79 1.61
N ALA A 12 16.25 -15.85 2.06
CA ALA A 12 15.07 -16.41 1.40
C ALA A 12 13.94 -15.35 1.30
N THR A 13 13.74 -14.54 2.35
CA THR A 13 12.76 -13.45 2.31
C THR A 13 13.07 -12.46 1.20
N VAL A 14 14.32 -11.99 1.09
CA VAL A 14 14.71 -11.05 0.03
C VAL A 14 14.49 -11.65 -1.35
N ILE A 15 14.94 -12.89 -1.56
CA ILE A 15 14.77 -13.59 -2.85
C ILE A 15 13.29 -13.73 -3.21
N THR A 16 12.46 -14.12 -2.24
CA THR A 16 11.00 -14.26 -2.46
C THR A 16 10.38 -12.93 -2.91
N PHE A 17 10.75 -11.81 -2.27
CA PHE A 17 10.22 -10.51 -2.65
C PHE A 17 10.76 -9.98 -3.98
N LEU A 18 12.00 -10.31 -4.35
CA LEU A 18 12.53 -10.03 -5.69
C LEU A 18 11.76 -10.79 -6.77
N ILE A 19 11.47 -12.07 -6.54
CA ILE A 19 10.67 -12.89 -7.46
C ILE A 19 9.22 -12.33 -7.52
N ALA A 20 8.64 -11.96 -6.40
CA ALA A 20 7.32 -11.33 -6.36
C ALA A 20 7.29 -9.99 -7.13
N GLY A 21 8.36 -9.20 -7.06
CA GLY A 21 8.51 -7.99 -7.88
C GLY A 21 8.54 -8.31 -9.37
N LEU A 22 9.32 -9.31 -9.79
CA LEU A 22 9.36 -9.78 -11.19
C LEU A 22 8.02 -10.33 -11.68
N TRP A 23 7.23 -10.92 -10.79
CA TRP A 23 5.89 -11.41 -11.12
C TRP A 23 4.93 -10.27 -11.52
N HIS A 24 5.14 -9.05 -11.01
CA HIS A 24 4.36 -7.87 -11.38
C HIS A 24 4.68 -7.34 -12.79
N GLY A 25 5.82 -7.71 -13.36
CA GLY A 25 6.19 -7.30 -14.72
C GLY A 25 7.70 -7.30 -14.95
N ALA A 26 8.10 -7.30 -16.22
CA ALA A 26 9.50 -7.34 -16.65
C ALA A 26 10.16 -5.95 -16.63
N SER A 27 10.06 -5.23 -15.51
CA SER A 27 10.69 -3.93 -15.32
C SER A 27 11.58 -3.90 -14.08
N TRP A 28 12.72 -3.21 -14.20
CA TRP A 28 13.60 -2.96 -13.06
C TRP A 28 12.91 -2.24 -11.90
N MET A 29 11.86 -1.45 -12.19
CA MET A 29 11.10 -0.75 -11.16
C MET A 29 10.36 -1.71 -10.25
N PHE A 30 9.81 -2.81 -10.78
CA PHE A 30 9.19 -3.87 -9.98
C PHE A 30 10.21 -4.68 -9.17
N VAL A 31 11.41 -4.88 -9.71
CA VAL A 31 12.51 -5.54 -8.97
C VAL A 31 12.94 -4.68 -7.78
N ILE A 32 13.08 -3.36 -7.98
CA ILE A 32 13.40 -2.41 -6.90
C ILE A 32 12.28 -2.40 -5.86
N PHE A 33 11.03 -2.34 -6.28
CA PHE A 33 9.86 -2.41 -5.39
C PHE A 33 9.88 -3.67 -4.51
N GLY A 34 10.05 -4.84 -5.13
CA GLY A 34 10.16 -6.12 -4.41
C GLY A 34 11.37 -6.14 -3.48
N GLY A 35 12.53 -5.69 -3.96
CA GLY A 35 13.76 -5.61 -3.16
C GLY A 35 13.60 -4.71 -1.92
N LEU A 36 12.99 -3.54 -2.06
CA LEU A 36 12.69 -2.65 -0.94
C LEU A 36 11.82 -3.35 0.10
N HIS A 37 10.74 -4.02 -0.31
CA HIS A 37 9.86 -4.75 0.61
C HIS A 37 10.60 -5.90 1.32
N GLY A 38 11.40 -6.68 0.59
CA GLY A 38 12.23 -7.74 1.17
C GLY A 38 13.22 -7.20 2.20
N LEU A 39 13.93 -6.11 1.89
CA LEU A 39 14.86 -5.45 2.80
C LEU A 39 14.14 -4.86 4.02
N GLY A 40 12.99 -4.21 3.84
CA GLY A 40 12.18 -3.67 4.93
C GLY A 40 11.75 -4.75 5.93
N LEU A 41 11.33 -5.92 5.45
CA LEU A 41 11.02 -7.06 6.31
C LEU A 41 12.24 -7.60 7.04
N VAL A 42 13.38 -7.73 6.36
CA VAL A 42 14.63 -8.15 6.99
C VAL A 42 15.03 -7.19 8.10
N MET A 43 14.96 -5.87 7.86
CA MET A 43 15.23 -4.85 8.89
C MET A 43 14.27 -5.00 10.08
N ASN A 44 12.98 -5.19 9.84
CA ASN A 44 12.00 -5.40 10.90
C ASN A 44 12.34 -6.65 11.75
N HIS A 45 12.70 -7.75 11.09
CA HIS A 45 13.10 -8.98 11.79
C HIS A 45 14.37 -8.77 12.63
N TYR A 46 15.36 -8.02 12.15
CA TYR A 46 16.55 -7.68 12.94
C TYR A 46 16.22 -6.78 14.13
N TRP A 47 15.35 -5.80 13.97
CA TRP A 47 14.92 -4.91 15.07
C TRP A 47 14.20 -5.70 16.16
N ARG A 48 13.28 -6.57 15.75
CA ARG A 48 12.59 -7.46 16.70
C ARG A 48 13.55 -8.40 17.44
N LYS A 49 14.54 -8.96 16.72
CA LYS A 49 15.58 -9.81 17.32
C LYS A 49 16.43 -9.05 18.34
N LYS A 50 16.77 -7.79 18.05
CA LYS A 50 17.50 -6.92 18.96
C LYS A 50 16.65 -6.32 20.07
N LYS A 51 15.34 -6.62 20.11
CA LYS A 51 14.36 -6.10 21.07
C LYS A 51 14.33 -4.56 21.11
N ILE A 52 14.62 -3.90 20.00
CA ILE A 52 14.52 -2.45 19.87
C ILE A 52 13.04 -2.08 19.92
N LYS A 53 12.65 -1.32 20.94
CA LYS A 53 11.30 -0.81 21.12
C LYS A 53 11.24 0.62 20.62
N LEU A 54 10.46 0.86 19.56
CA LEU A 54 10.11 2.19 19.09
C LEU A 54 8.71 2.55 19.59
N ASN A 55 8.46 3.83 19.73
CA ASN A 55 7.10 4.33 19.96
C ASN A 55 6.19 3.90 18.81
N SER A 56 4.96 3.51 19.13
CA SER A 56 3.99 3.00 18.16
C SER A 56 3.71 3.98 17.02
N VAL A 57 3.54 5.27 17.36
CA VAL A 57 3.29 6.33 16.36
C VAL A 57 4.49 6.51 15.45
N PHE A 58 5.70 6.50 16.01
CA PHE A 58 6.93 6.66 15.22
C PHE A 58 7.18 5.46 14.32
N SER A 59 6.93 4.24 14.82
CA SER A 59 7.02 3.01 14.01
C SER A 59 6.03 3.03 12.85
N TRP A 60 4.81 3.49 13.11
CA TRP A 60 3.79 3.65 12.09
C TRP A 60 4.24 4.68 11.03
N PHE A 61 4.73 5.84 11.46
CA PHE A 61 5.18 6.90 10.56
C PHE A 61 6.31 6.43 9.63
N ILE A 62 7.32 5.73 10.18
CA ILE A 62 8.43 5.17 9.39
C ILE A 62 7.89 4.16 8.37
N THR A 63 7.05 3.23 8.81
CA THR A 63 6.50 2.18 7.95
C THR A 63 5.64 2.78 6.84
N PHE A 64 4.78 3.74 7.19
CA PHE A 64 3.92 4.43 6.23
C PHE A 64 4.73 5.13 5.13
N ASN A 65 5.73 5.94 5.52
CA ASN A 65 6.57 6.63 4.54
C ASN A 65 7.41 5.67 3.70
N PHE A 66 7.95 4.62 4.31
CA PHE A 66 8.69 3.59 3.60
C PHE A 66 7.84 2.91 2.51
N ILE A 67 6.61 2.54 2.84
CA ILE A 67 5.68 1.92 1.89
C ILE A 67 5.32 2.91 0.78
N ASN A 68 5.05 4.18 1.09
CA ASN A 68 4.77 5.20 0.07
C ASN A 68 5.94 5.35 -0.90
N ILE A 69 7.18 5.41 -0.41
CA ILE A 69 8.37 5.47 -1.26
C ILE A 69 8.48 4.22 -2.14
N ALA A 70 8.24 3.03 -1.60
CA ALA A 70 8.26 1.80 -2.38
C ALA A 70 7.21 1.82 -3.50
N PHE A 71 6.01 2.33 -3.24
CA PHE A 71 4.96 2.47 -4.25
C PHE A 71 5.28 3.49 -5.35
N ILE A 72 6.15 4.47 -5.11
CA ILE A 72 6.63 5.36 -6.16
C ILE A 72 7.35 4.55 -7.25
N PHE A 73 8.23 3.62 -6.84
CA PHE A 73 8.91 2.74 -7.80
C PHE A 73 7.90 1.84 -8.54
N PHE A 74 6.92 1.30 -7.85
CA PHE A 74 5.88 0.48 -8.49
C PHE A 74 5.11 1.25 -9.57
N ARG A 75 4.86 2.56 -9.37
CA ARG A 75 4.08 3.43 -10.27
C ARG A 75 4.91 4.02 -11.40
N SER A 76 6.23 4.12 -11.24
CA SER A 76 7.12 4.80 -12.16
C SER A 76 7.50 3.92 -13.35
N LYS A 77 7.63 4.53 -14.53
CA LYS A 77 8.10 3.84 -15.74
C LYS A 77 9.61 3.56 -15.68
N ASP A 78 10.37 4.48 -15.12
CA ASP A 78 11.83 4.46 -15.02
C ASP A 78 12.32 5.14 -13.74
N LEU A 79 13.63 5.02 -13.50
CA LEU A 79 14.27 5.55 -12.31
C LEU A 79 14.20 7.08 -12.24
N ASP A 80 14.32 7.76 -13.38
CA ASP A 80 14.30 9.23 -13.43
C ASP A 80 12.93 9.75 -13.02
N THR A 81 11.86 9.13 -13.51
CA THR A 81 10.49 9.45 -13.09
C THR A 81 10.28 9.21 -11.60
N ALA A 82 10.80 8.09 -11.04
CA ALA A 82 10.72 7.82 -9.62
C ALA A 82 11.44 8.89 -8.79
N LEU A 83 12.64 9.27 -9.19
CA LEU A 83 13.42 10.32 -8.52
C LEU A 83 12.76 11.70 -8.63
N MET A 84 12.17 12.03 -9.76
CA MET A 84 11.38 13.27 -9.92
C MET A 84 10.19 13.29 -8.96
N MET A 85 9.45 12.20 -8.83
CA MET A 85 8.34 12.10 -7.86
C MET A 85 8.82 12.27 -6.42
N ILE A 86 9.93 11.63 -6.03
CA ILE A 86 10.51 11.77 -4.68
C ILE A 86 10.93 13.22 -4.42
N ARG A 87 11.59 13.88 -5.39
CA ARG A 87 11.95 15.29 -5.27
C ARG A 87 10.73 16.18 -5.13
N GLY A 88 9.69 15.98 -5.96
CA GLY A 88 8.44 16.74 -5.87
C GLY A 88 7.73 16.59 -4.51
N MET A 89 7.87 15.45 -3.83
CA MET A 89 7.35 15.27 -2.46
C MET A 89 8.13 16.07 -1.40
N THR A 90 9.39 16.40 -1.66
CA THR A 90 10.24 17.18 -0.73
C THR A 90 10.19 18.67 -1.00
N GLU A 91 9.80 19.07 -2.21
CA GLU A 91 9.67 20.47 -2.61
C GLU A 91 8.30 21.02 -2.25
N LEU A 92 8.22 21.80 -1.18
CA LEU A 92 6.98 22.45 -0.69
C LEU A 92 6.37 23.45 -1.68
N GLY A 93 7.05 23.75 -2.79
CA GLY A 93 6.60 24.74 -3.79
C GLY A 93 5.48 24.27 -4.73
N TYR A 94 5.15 22.99 -4.75
CA TYR A 94 4.12 22.40 -5.63
C TYR A 94 2.77 22.18 -4.93
N LEU A 95 2.44 23.05 -3.98
CA LEU A 95 1.04 23.16 -3.53
C LEU A 95 0.25 23.87 -4.63
N GLY A 96 0.12 23.20 -5.78
CA GLY A 96 -0.79 23.61 -6.84
C GLY A 96 -2.19 23.75 -6.30
N VAL A 97 -3.03 24.45 -7.03
CA VAL A 97 -4.42 24.75 -6.66
C VAL A 97 -5.04 23.58 -5.91
N PHE A 98 -5.24 23.75 -4.58
CA PHE A 98 -5.85 22.75 -3.73
C PHE A 98 -7.28 22.53 -4.23
N ASP A 99 -7.50 21.44 -4.92
CA ASP A 99 -8.84 20.96 -5.19
C ASP A 99 -9.40 20.38 -3.89
N ILE A 100 -10.05 21.26 -3.12
CA ILE A 100 -10.60 20.97 -1.79
C ILE A 100 -11.48 19.71 -1.80
N ILE A 101 -12.17 19.45 -2.91
CA ILE A 101 -13.06 18.30 -3.04
C ILE A 101 -12.25 16.99 -3.08
N ASN A 102 -11.23 16.92 -3.93
CA ASN A 102 -10.39 15.72 -4.04
C ASN A 102 -9.61 15.47 -2.75
N TYR A 103 -9.09 16.52 -2.11
CA TYR A 103 -8.42 16.37 -0.82
C TYR A 103 -9.34 15.95 0.32
N SER A 104 -10.61 16.37 0.31
CA SER A 104 -11.56 15.94 1.34
C SER A 104 -11.80 14.42 1.31
N TYR A 105 -11.87 13.80 0.15
CA TYR A 105 -11.97 12.34 0.02
C TYR A 105 -10.73 11.62 0.56
N VAL A 106 -9.54 12.16 0.28
CA VAL A 106 -8.28 11.59 0.79
C VAL A 106 -8.23 11.70 2.31
N VAL A 107 -8.53 12.87 2.87
CA VAL A 107 -8.55 13.08 4.32
C VAL A 107 -9.59 12.19 4.99
N LEU A 108 -10.79 12.08 4.42
CA LEU A 108 -11.87 11.23 4.95
C LEU A 108 -11.44 9.75 4.93
N SER A 109 -10.88 9.28 3.82
CA SER A 109 -10.37 7.90 3.70
C SER A 109 -9.27 7.62 4.72
N PHE A 110 -8.37 8.58 4.93
CA PHE A 110 -7.29 8.46 5.91
C PHE A 110 -7.82 8.42 7.35
N LEU A 111 -8.80 9.26 7.68
CA LEU A 111 -9.47 9.24 8.97
C LEU A 111 -10.19 7.91 9.21
N ILE A 112 -10.90 7.37 8.21
CA ILE A 112 -11.56 6.07 8.31
C ILE A 112 -10.51 4.99 8.63
N VAL A 113 -9.41 4.93 7.88
CA VAL A 113 -8.35 3.93 8.09
C VAL A 113 -7.70 4.05 9.46
N LEU A 114 -7.48 5.28 9.97
CA LEU A 114 -6.87 5.50 11.28
C LEU A 114 -7.81 5.21 12.46
N LEU A 115 -9.10 5.46 12.29
CA LEU A 115 -10.10 5.30 13.34
C LEU A 115 -10.69 3.89 13.37
N MET A 116 -10.70 3.19 12.24
CA MET A 116 -11.18 1.81 12.19
C MET A 116 -10.19 0.86 12.86
N GLU A 117 -10.74 -0.05 13.66
CA GLU A 117 -9.96 -1.16 14.19
C GLU A 117 -9.49 -2.08 13.07
N ASN A 118 -8.38 -2.79 13.31
CA ASN A 118 -7.86 -3.72 12.31
C ASN A 118 -8.90 -4.81 11.96
N THR A 119 -8.88 -5.27 10.72
CA THR A 119 -9.84 -6.26 10.19
C THR A 119 -9.90 -7.55 11.01
N ILE A 120 -8.81 -7.96 11.64
CA ILE A 120 -8.75 -9.17 12.49
C ILE A 120 -9.61 -8.97 13.74
N LYS A 121 -9.49 -7.80 14.40
CA LYS A 121 -10.29 -7.50 15.58
C LYS A 121 -11.76 -7.30 15.20
N LEU A 122 -12.00 -6.59 14.09
CA LEU A 122 -13.34 -6.38 13.56
C LEU A 122 -14.01 -7.72 13.22
N SER A 123 -13.32 -8.64 12.55
CA SER A 123 -13.85 -9.97 12.22
C SER A 123 -14.10 -10.85 13.45
N SER A 124 -13.36 -10.66 14.55
CA SER A 124 -13.60 -11.38 15.81
C SER A 124 -14.81 -10.86 16.59
N ILE A 125 -15.18 -9.59 16.38
CA ILE A 125 -16.36 -8.96 17.00
C ILE A 125 -17.63 -9.24 16.22
N ILE A 126 -17.52 -9.33 14.88
CA ILE A 126 -18.67 -9.58 14.01
C ILE A 126 -19.03 -11.06 14.04
N ASP A 127 -20.13 -11.40 14.72
CA ASP A 127 -20.75 -12.72 14.62
C ASP A 127 -21.53 -12.79 13.30
N PHE A 128 -20.90 -13.37 12.26
CA PHE A 128 -21.51 -13.51 10.94
C PHE A 128 -22.84 -14.27 10.95
N LYS A 129 -23.10 -15.09 11.97
CA LYS A 129 -24.41 -15.78 12.13
C LYS A 129 -25.53 -14.85 12.58
N LYS A 130 -25.20 -13.70 13.15
CA LYS A 130 -26.16 -12.69 13.62
C LYS A 130 -26.30 -11.48 12.71
N ILE A 131 -25.61 -11.46 11.57
CA ILE A 131 -25.74 -10.36 10.63
C ILE A 131 -27.19 -10.30 10.13
N ASN A 132 -27.84 -9.18 10.41
CA ASN A 132 -29.19 -8.94 9.93
C ASN A 132 -29.17 -8.88 8.39
N THR A 133 -30.06 -9.65 7.76
CA THR A 133 -30.20 -9.68 6.30
C THR A 133 -30.33 -8.29 5.69
N LYS A 134 -30.97 -7.33 6.39
CA LYS A 134 -31.09 -5.94 5.94
C LYS A 134 -29.71 -5.24 5.85
N VAL A 135 -28.81 -5.48 6.82
CA VAL A 135 -27.45 -4.92 6.81
C VAL A 135 -26.64 -5.52 5.66
N LEU A 136 -26.77 -6.83 5.40
CA LEU A 136 -26.13 -7.49 4.28
C LEU A 136 -26.64 -6.91 2.95
N MET A 137 -27.94 -6.78 2.77
CA MET A 137 -28.54 -6.21 1.55
C MET A 137 -28.08 -4.75 1.34
N PHE A 138 -28.04 -3.94 2.41
CA PHE A 138 -27.57 -2.56 2.33
C PHE A 138 -26.08 -2.49 1.93
N SER A 139 -25.23 -3.35 2.50
CA SER A 139 -23.80 -3.41 2.13
C SER A 139 -23.60 -3.85 0.68
N LEU A 140 -24.40 -4.80 0.17
CA LEU A 140 -24.36 -5.22 -1.23
C LEU A 140 -24.80 -4.10 -2.18
N VAL A 141 -25.83 -3.32 -1.80
CA VAL A 141 -26.28 -2.15 -2.58
C VAL A 141 -25.18 -1.10 -2.64
N LEU A 142 -24.55 -0.78 -1.50
CA LEU A 142 -23.43 0.18 -1.45
C LEU A 142 -22.24 -0.29 -2.29
N PHE A 143 -21.91 -1.58 -2.22
CA PHE A 143 -20.84 -2.16 -3.00
C PHE A 143 -21.13 -2.10 -4.51
N SER A 144 -22.35 -2.47 -4.91
CA SER A 144 -22.80 -2.37 -6.30
C SER A 144 -22.79 -0.93 -6.81
N PHE A 145 -23.24 0.02 -5.98
CA PHE A 145 -23.20 1.44 -6.31
C PHE A 145 -21.78 1.94 -6.50
N SER A 146 -20.83 1.52 -5.64
CA SER A 146 -19.41 1.86 -5.78
C SER A 146 -18.81 1.35 -7.08
N ILE A 147 -19.16 0.12 -7.48
CA ILE A 147 -18.72 -0.45 -8.78
C ILE A 147 -19.31 0.35 -9.96
N LEU A 148 -20.59 0.74 -9.88
CA LEU A 148 -21.21 1.56 -10.92
C LEU A 148 -20.55 2.93 -11.05
N GLN A 149 -20.17 3.56 -9.94
CA GLN A 149 -19.45 4.84 -9.96
C GLN A 149 -18.06 4.71 -10.60
N ILE A 150 -17.32 3.65 -10.29
CA ILE A 150 -16.02 3.36 -10.91
C ILE A 150 -16.18 3.18 -12.42
N ASN A 151 -17.17 2.43 -12.87
CA ASN A 151 -17.44 2.23 -14.29
C ASN A 151 -17.87 3.53 -14.98
N ALA A 152 -18.75 4.32 -14.37
CA ALA A 152 -19.19 5.60 -14.91
C ALA A 152 -18.02 6.60 -15.04
N PHE A 153 -17.11 6.63 -14.06
CA PHE A 153 -15.90 7.44 -14.13
C PHE A 153 -14.93 6.98 -15.22
N SER A 154 -14.81 5.65 -15.40
CA SER A 154 -13.97 5.06 -16.46
C SER A 154 -14.51 5.36 -17.86
N ILE A 155 -15.84 5.45 -18.04
CA ILE A 155 -16.47 5.75 -19.34
C ILE A 155 -16.44 7.26 -19.62
N SER A 156 -16.51 8.11 -18.60
CA SER A 156 -16.63 9.58 -18.72
C SER A 156 -15.33 10.30 -19.05
N GLY A 157 -14.19 9.70 -18.86
CA GLY A 157 -12.97 10.46 -19.01
C GLY A 157 -11.75 9.61 -19.24
N SER A 158 -11.20 9.78 -20.40
CA SER A 158 -9.82 9.45 -20.77
C SER A 158 -9.42 7.98 -20.61
N ASN A 159 -8.81 7.49 -21.64
CA ASN A 159 -7.97 6.31 -21.73
C ASN A 159 -7.12 6.10 -20.46
N LEU A 160 -7.74 5.62 -19.38
CA LEU A 160 -7.01 4.96 -18.32
C LEU A 160 -6.54 3.64 -18.94
N GLU A 161 -5.48 3.70 -19.73
CA GLU A 161 -4.72 2.52 -20.08
C GLU A 161 -4.38 1.81 -18.78
N PHE A 162 -5.01 0.68 -18.57
CA PHE A 162 -4.70 -0.20 -17.45
C PHE A 162 -3.20 -0.50 -17.56
N LEU A 163 -2.42 -0.07 -16.57
CA LEU A 163 -0.96 -0.18 -16.51
C LEU A 163 -0.42 -1.62 -16.75
N TYR A 164 -1.29 -2.60 -16.73
CA TYR A 164 -0.95 -4.02 -16.91
C TYR A 164 -0.97 -4.50 -18.37
N PHE A 165 -1.42 -3.68 -19.33
CA PHE A 165 -1.59 -4.13 -20.72
C PHE A 165 -0.62 -3.49 -21.73
N ASN A 166 0.35 -2.70 -21.30
CA ASN A 166 1.39 -2.14 -22.16
C ASN A 166 2.76 -2.81 -21.92
N PHE A 167 2.80 -4.13 -22.10
CA PHE A 167 4.05 -4.88 -22.26
C PHE A 167 4.17 -5.45 -23.65
#